data_3bc5ec1edc10da05949679a22aa663ed
#
_entry.id   3bc5ec1edc10da05949679a22aa663ed
#
_cell.length_a   1.000
_cell.length_b   1.000
_cell.length_c   1.000
_cell.angle_alpha   90.00
_cell.angle_beta   90.00
_cell.angle_gamma   90.00
#
_symmetry.space_group_name_H-M   'P 1'
#
loop_
_entity.id
_entity.type
_entity.pdbx_description
1 polymer ?
#
loop_
_entity_poly.entity_id
_entity_poly.type
_entity_poly.pdbx_seq_one_letter_code
_entity_poly.pdbx_strand_id
1 'polypeptide(L)'
;GNAKKGWETNVSGAEITFSIEASSIGLTYSESDQFRDAIAWVEYPDGKEGPKVPLNCYVSYRKGYLGWAYKELVNEEKAKKFTVHIQCSKRAPKSAEGKFCNITGILAVK
;
A
#
# COMPACT_ATOMS: atom_id res chain seq x y z
N GLY A 1 -1.03 6.06 -17.56
CA GLY A 1 -1.07 6.16 -16.11
C GLY A 1 0.20 6.78 -15.55
N ASN A 2 0.11 7.26 -14.35
CA ASN A 2 1.22 7.87 -13.63
C ASN A 2 1.72 6.94 -12.54
N ALA A 3 3.03 6.83 -12.43
CA ALA A 3 3.67 6.12 -11.33
C ALA A 3 4.34 7.14 -10.42
N LYS A 4 4.14 6.99 -9.12
CA LYS A 4 4.75 7.86 -8.14
C LYS A 4 5.85 7.12 -7.40
N LYS A 5 6.82 7.89 -6.87
CA LYS A 5 7.93 7.36 -6.11
C LYS A 5 7.43 6.54 -4.92
N GLY A 6 8.11 5.48 -4.59
CA GLY A 6 7.75 4.59 -3.51
C GLY A 6 7.94 5.19 -2.12
N TRP A 7 7.49 4.47 -1.11
CA TRP A 7 7.53 4.85 0.29
C TRP A 7 7.93 3.66 1.14
N GLU A 8 8.80 3.91 2.10
CA GLU A 8 9.26 2.91 3.05
C GLU A 8 9.41 3.55 4.43
N THR A 9 9.15 2.78 5.47
CA THR A 9 9.31 3.24 6.84
C THR A 9 9.77 2.10 7.74
N ASN A 10 10.40 2.45 8.86
CA ASN A 10 10.72 1.52 9.93
C ASN A 10 9.98 1.86 11.23
N VAL A 11 8.91 2.66 11.13
CA VAL A 11 8.12 3.08 12.29
C VAL A 11 6.86 2.24 12.38
N SER A 12 6.67 1.55 13.51
CA SER A 12 5.50 0.70 13.75
C SER A 12 4.22 1.53 13.70
N GLY A 13 3.24 1.08 12.93
CA GLY A 13 1.96 1.77 12.80
C GLY A 13 2.02 3.06 12.00
N ALA A 14 3.15 3.36 11.36
CA ALA A 14 3.28 4.57 10.55
C ALA A 14 2.25 4.60 9.43
N GLU A 15 1.75 5.79 9.15
CA GLU A 15 0.76 5.99 8.10
C GLU A 15 1.24 7.10 7.17
N ILE A 16 0.99 6.91 5.87
CA ILE A 16 1.16 7.98 4.89
C ILE A 16 -0.19 8.24 4.23
N THR A 17 -0.49 9.51 3.98
CA THR A 17 -1.68 9.93 3.26
C THR A 17 -1.28 10.90 2.16
N PHE A 18 -1.97 10.82 1.04
CA PHE A 18 -1.76 11.77 -0.06
C PHE A 18 -3.02 11.83 -0.91
N SER A 19 -3.20 12.95 -1.62
CA SER A 19 -4.33 13.14 -2.52
C SER A 19 -3.91 12.90 -3.96
N ILE A 20 -4.81 12.30 -4.74
CA ILE A 20 -4.56 12.07 -6.16
C ILE A 20 -5.89 12.07 -6.91
N GLU A 21 -5.91 12.73 -8.07
CA GLU A 21 -7.08 12.71 -8.94
C GLU A 21 -6.93 11.60 -9.97
N ALA A 22 -7.84 10.64 -9.92
CA ALA A 22 -7.80 9.48 -10.79
C ALA A 22 -9.13 8.77 -10.82
N SER A 23 -9.37 7.98 -11.84
CA SER A 23 -10.50 7.05 -11.89
C SER A 23 -10.12 5.69 -11.32
N SER A 24 -8.87 5.32 -11.42
CA SER A 24 -8.36 4.04 -10.94
C SER A 24 -7.03 4.26 -10.22
N ILE A 25 -6.87 3.61 -9.07
CA ILE A 25 -5.65 3.70 -8.26
C ILE A 25 -5.27 2.29 -7.79
N GLY A 26 -4.03 1.94 -7.98
CA GLY A 26 -3.46 0.70 -7.47
C GLY A 26 -2.09 0.94 -6.87
N LEU A 27 -1.62 -0.02 -6.09
CA LEU A 27 -0.32 0.04 -5.43
C LEU A 27 0.51 -1.16 -5.81
N THR A 28 1.80 -0.93 -6.04
CA THR A 28 2.78 -2.00 -6.11
C THR A 28 3.60 -1.99 -4.83
N TYR A 29 3.94 -3.15 -4.33
CA TYR A 29 4.68 -3.27 -3.07
C TYR A 29 5.58 -4.50 -3.10
N SER A 30 6.61 -4.47 -2.27
CA SER A 30 7.54 -5.58 -2.17
C SER A 30 7.04 -6.65 -1.20
N GLU A 31 7.40 -7.91 -1.50
CA GLU A 31 7.12 -9.05 -0.64
C GLU A 31 8.44 -9.64 -0.15
N SER A 32 8.52 -9.98 1.13
CA SER A 32 9.73 -10.56 1.70
C SER A 32 9.42 -11.19 3.05
N ASP A 33 10.24 -12.14 3.48
CA ASP A 33 10.17 -12.66 4.85
C ASP A 33 10.68 -11.65 5.88
N GLN A 34 11.19 -10.51 5.42
CA GLN A 34 11.71 -9.43 6.26
C GLN A 34 10.75 -8.27 6.42
N PHE A 35 9.61 -8.27 5.73
CA PHE A 35 8.66 -7.16 5.74
C PHE A 35 7.45 -7.45 6.59
N ARG A 36 6.78 -6.39 7.04
CA ARG A 36 5.48 -6.45 7.71
C ARG A 36 4.39 -6.14 6.71
N ASP A 37 3.18 -6.59 7.03
CA ASP A 37 2.00 -6.27 6.24
C ASP A 37 1.59 -4.82 6.43
N ALA A 38 0.77 -4.34 5.51
CA ALA A 38 0.16 -3.02 5.59
C ALA A 38 -1.30 -3.11 5.16
N ILE A 39 -2.02 -2.03 5.36
CA ILE A 39 -3.41 -1.88 4.92
C ILE A 39 -3.48 -0.56 4.16
N ALA A 40 -4.18 -0.56 3.03
CA ALA A 40 -4.39 0.64 2.24
C ALA A 40 -5.88 0.81 1.91
N TRP A 41 -6.32 2.06 1.82
CA TRP A 41 -7.70 2.36 1.42
C TRP A 41 -7.75 3.76 0.83
N VAL A 42 -8.85 4.05 0.14
CA VAL A 42 -9.10 5.39 -0.38
C VAL A 42 -10.24 6.03 0.38
N GLU A 43 -10.19 7.34 0.46
CA GLU A 43 -11.27 8.16 0.95
C GLU A 43 -11.79 8.97 -0.22
N TYR A 44 -13.11 8.92 -0.44
CA TYR A 44 -13.78 9.65 -1.51
C TYR A 44 -13.90 11.13 -1.16
N PRO A 45 -14.17 12.00 -2.16
CA PRO A 45 -14.30 13.44 -1.88
C PRO A 45 -15.36 13.79 -0.85
N ASP A 46 -16.40 12.96 -0.70
CA ASP A 46 -17.48 13.19 0.28
C ASP A 46 -17.14 12.67 1.68
N GLY A 47 -15.94 12.14 1.87
CA GLY A 47 -15.48 11.61 3.15
C GLY A 47 -15.75 10.13 3.39
N LYS A 48 -16.47 9.48 2.48
CA LYS A 48 -16.69 8.03 2.60
C LYS A 48 -15.39 7.28 2.34
N GLU A 49 -15.18 6.22 3.10
CA GLU A 49 -14.00 5.38 2.92
C GLU A 49 -14.35 4.16 2.09
N GLY A 50 -13.44 3.78 1.19
CA GLY A 50 -13.52 2.52 0.49
C GLY A 50 -13.09 1.36 1.37
N PRO A 51 -13.15 0.13 0.85
CA PRO A 51 -12.75 -1.04 1.63
C PRO A 51 -11.27 -0.98 1.94
N LYS A 52 -10.91 -1.48 3.12
CA LYS A 52 -9.51 -1.60 3.53
C LYS A 52 -8.91 -2.82 2.85
N VAL A 53 -7.86 -2.60 2.09
CA VAL A 53 -7.22 -3.62 1.26
C VAL A 53 -5.92 -4.05 1.94
N PRO A 54 -5.79 -5.34 2.31
CA PRO A 54 -4.55 -5.81 2.91
C PRO A 54 -3.44 -5.89 1.87
N LEU A 55 -2.26 -5.41 2.26
CA LEU A 55 -1.04 -5.55 1.48
C LEU A 55 -0.19 -6.59 2.19
N ASN A 56 -0.15 -7.81 1.67
CA ASN A 56 0.51 -8.94 2.31
C ASN A 56 2.00 -8.92 1.95
N CYS A 57 2.73 -8.02 2.61
CA CYS A 57 4.15 -7.81 2.35
C CYS A 57 5.02 -8.91 2.96
N TYR A 58 4.52 -9.57 4.01
CA TYR A 58 5.24 -10.68 4.63
C TYR A 58 4.93 -11.99 3.91
N VAL A 59 5.97 -12.67 3.46
CA VAL A 59 5.86 -14.01 2.89
C VAL A 59 6.89 -14.90 3.58
N SER A 60 6.45 -16.06 4.08
CA SER A 60 7.27 -16.93 4.91
C SER A 60 7.85 -18.13 4.18
N TYR A 61 7.40 -18.40 2.96
CA TYR A 61 7.70 -19.65 2.30
C TYR A 61 9.12 -19.75 1.74
N ARG A 62 9.88 -18.66 1.71
CA ARG A 62 11.26 -18.71 1.20
C ARG A 62 12.11 -17.66 1.89
N LYS A 63 13.10 -18.12 2.66
CA LYS A 63 14.04 -17.23 3.34
C LYS A 63 14.83 -16.41 2.31
N GLY A 64 14.93 -15.11 2.53
CA GLY A 64 15.66 -14.21 1.63
C GLY A 64 14.92 -13.89 0.34
N TYR A 65 13.68 -14.36 0.20
CA TYR A 65 12.87 -14.05 -0.97
C TYR A 65 12.58 -12.54 -1.03
N LEU A 66 12.67 -12.00 -2.23
CA LEU A 66 12.25 -10.63 -2.51
C LEU A 66 11.43 -10.66 -3.79
N GLY A 67 10.17 -10.32 -3.70
CA GLY A 67 9.28 -10.23 -4.83
C GLY A 67 8.49 -8.94 -4.77
N TRP A 68 7.49 -8.83 -5.62
CA TRP A 68 6.58 -7.69 -5.61
C TRP A 68 5.19 -8.15 -6.03
N ALA A 69 4.19 -7.33 -5.66
CA ALA A 69 2.80 -7.60 -5.94
C ALA A 69 2.05 -6.29 -6.22
N TYR A 70 0.84 -6.43 -6.70
CA TYR A 70 -0.03 -5.31 -7.04
C TYR A 70 -1.40 -5.52 -6.40
N LYS A 71 -1.99 -4.43 -5.90
CA LYS A 71 -3.38 -4.41 -5.41
C LYS A 71 -4.08 -3.17 -5.92
N GLU A 72 -5.29 -3.36 -6.45
CA GLU A 72 -6.16 -2.26 -6.83
C GLU A 72 -6.92 -1.77 -5.60
N LEU A 73 -6.95 -0.45 -5.41
CA LEU A 73 -7.69 0.18 -4.31
C LEU A 73 -9.07 0.65 -4.76
N VAL A 74 -9.17 1.19 -5.96
CA VAL A 74 -10.41 1.74 -6.49
C VAL A 74 -10.37 1.73 -8.01
N ASN A 75 -11.55 1.54 -8.61
CA ASN A 75 -11.71 1.61 -10.06
C ASN A 75 -13.11 2.17 -10.35
N GLU A 76 -13.18 3.41 -10.79
CA GLU A 76 -14.41 4.13 -11.07
C GLU A 76 -14.46 4.53 -12.54
N GLU A 77 -15.65 4.88 -13.03
CA GLU A 77 -15.79 5.32 -14.42
C GLU A 77 -15.19 6.71 -14.65
N LYS A 78 -15.28 7.57 -13.65
CA LYS A 78 -14.83 8.96 -13.76
C LYS A 78 -13.78 9.26 -12.72
N ALA A 79 -12.83 10.12 -13.09
CA ALA A 79 -11.81 10.57 -12.17
C ALA A 79 -12.43 11.37 -11.03
N LYS A 80 -11.93 11.12 -9.82
CA LYS A 80 -12.29 11.85 -8.60
C LYS A 80 -11.03 12.15 -7.83
N LYS A 81 -11.11 13.11 -6.94
CA LYS A 81 -9.98 13.44 -6.07
C LYS A 81 -10.04 12.57 -4.82
N PHE A 82 -9.25 11.50 -4.81
CA PHE A 82 -9.19 10.59 -3.69
C PHE A 82 -8.08 10.96 -2.73
N THR A 83 -8.27 10.62 -1.45
CA THR A 83 -7.18 10.59 -0.48
C THR A 83 -6.81 9.12 -0.28
N VAL A 84 -5.55 8.80 -0.48
CA VAL A 84 -5.05 7.44 -0.29
C VAL A 84 -4.40 7.36 1.08
N HIS A 85 -4.74 6.31 1.83
CA HIS A 85 -4.17 6.01 3.13
C HIS A 85 -3.42 4.69 3.05
N ILE A 86 -2.21 4.64 3.60
CA ILE A 86 -1.43 3.42 3.72
C ILE A 86 -0.90 3.37 5.15
N GLN A 87 -1.21 2.30 5.87
CA GLN A 87 -0.81 2.14 7.26
C GLN A 87 -0.04 0.84 7.44
N CYS A 88 1.15 0.92 8.02
CA CYS A 88 1.95 -0.25 8.35
C CYS A 88 1.39 -0.94 9.58
N SER A 89 1.43 -2.27 9.58
CA SER A 89 0.99 -3.06 10.73
C SER A 89 1.87 -2.78 11.94
N LYS A 90 1.23 -2.74 13.14
CA LYS A 90 1.95 -2.66 14.41
C LYS A 90 2.50 -4.03 14.80
N ARG A 91 1.94 -5.11 14.23
CA ARG A 91 2.38 -6.47 14.49
C ARG A 91 3.29 -6.93 13.37
N ALA A 92 4.29 -7.72 13.73
CA ALA A 92 5.19 -8.29 12.75
C ALA A 92 5.61 -9.69 13.21
N PRO A 93 5.86 -10.59 12.25
CA PRO A 93 6.60 -11.81 12.55
C PRO A 93 7.98 -11.45 13.09
N LYS A 94 8.56 -12.33 13.89
CA LYS A 94 9.87 -12.07 14.48
C LYS A 94 10.95 -11.80 13.44
N SER A 95 10.88 -12.50 12.32
CA SER A 95 11.83 -12.31 11.21
C SER A 95 11.70 -10.93 10.54
N ALA A 96 10.56 -10.27 10.70
CA ALA A 96 10.30 -8.96 10.11
C ALA A 96 10.44 -7.83 11.13
N GLU A 97 11.02 -8.09 12.29
CA GLU A 97 11.20 -7.09 13.34
C GLU A 97 12.03 -5.92 12.84
N GLY A 98 11.52 -4.70 13.04
CA GLY A 98 12.19 -3.48 12.60
C GLY A 98 12.06 -3.16 11.13
N LYS A 99 11.35 -4.00 10.34
CA LYS A 99 11.15 -3.78 8.91
C LYS A 99 9.67 -3.70 8.58
N PHE A 100 9.34 -3.04 7.48
CA PHE A 100 7.96 -2.77 7.07
C PHE A 100 7.80 -2.98 5.59
N CYS A 101 6.57 -2.94 5.09
CA CYS A 101 6.34 -3.07 3.67
C CYS A 101 6.98 -1.90 2.93
N ASN A 102 7.44 -2.21 1.75
CA ASN A 102 8.01 -1.22 0.84
C ASN A 102 6.99 -1.02 -0.28
N ILE A 103 6.40 0.17 -0.33
CA ILE A 103 5.48 0.55 -1.39
C ILE A 103 6.34 1.05 -2.55
N THR A 104 6.42 0.27 -3.61
CA THR A 104 7.33 0.57 -4.71
C THR A 104 6.74 1.55 -5.71
N GLY A 105 5.42 1.66 -5.78
CA GLY A 105 4.82 2.61 -6.70
C GLY A 105 3.32 2.73 -6.55
N ILE A 106 2.80 3.79 -7.16
CA ILE A 106 1.37 4.06 -7.23
C ILE A 106 1.02 4.20 -8.71
N LEU A 107 0.06 3.40 -9.15
CA LEU A 107 -0.42 3.44 -10.51
C LEU A 107 -1.79 4.10 -10.52
N ALA A 108 -1.91 5.21 -11.25
CA ALA A 108 -3.14 5.96 -11.30
C ALA A 108 -3.52 6.23 -12.75
N VAL A 109 -4.80 6.06 -13.05
CA VAL A 109 -5.37 6.35 -14.38
C VAL A 109 -6.43 7.41 -14.21
N LYS A 110 -6.33 8.45 -14.99
CA LYS A 110 -7.35 9.51 -14.99
C LYS A 110 -8.58 9.14 -15.79
#